data_530fe3ce663fc46b6363223a46dc7a8b
#
_entry.id   530fe3ce663fc46b6363223a46dc7a8b
#
_cell.length_a   1.000
_cell.length_b   1.000
_cell.length_c   1.000
_cell.angle_alpha   90.00
_cell.angle_beta   90.00
_cell.angle_gamma   90.00
#
_symmetry.space_group_name_H-M   'P 1'
#
loop_
_entity.id
_entity.type
_entity.pdbx_description
1 polymer ?
#
loop_
_entity_poly.entity_id
_entity_poly.type
_entity_poly.pdbx_seq_one_letter_code
_entity_poly.pdbx_strand_id
1 'polypeptide(L)'
;MNVLGISAFYHDSAAALVQDGVLVAAAQEERFTRKKHDAAFPANAIAYCLQRGDVGTTTSGSGGLDAVVYYDKPITTFVRLLKTHLRVGPKGMRSFLQAMPTWTREKLWIPYEIERGLDRIGYRAPKDMWFTEHHESHAASAFFPSPFESAAILTFDGVGEWATSSIGVGRSNSISIERQLTFPNSLGLLYSAFTYFCGFRVNSGEYKLMGLAPYGRPVYADRIYEHLLDLRDDGSFRMDMRYFNYLSGLTMTNRRFADLFDGPPRAPESDITQRELDLAASIQVVTEDIVMRMARYAANVTGERNAVLAGGVALNCVANGKLLRDGPFERLWIQPAAGDAGGAVGAALYGWHQVLGKPRHVDGEHDSMSGAYLGPRFSSDEIAAWLDEHGYPYERCTGSERARNVASRIARGDVVGVMQGRMEFGPRALGHRSILGDPRSPAMQSTMNLKIKYRESFRPFAPAVLEEQASKVFEIEPGVPSPYMLLVAGVRDELRVAPAEPERRDPDLRKWVNEVRSTLPAITHVDYSARLQTVTAATSPEFHSIIEAFDQLTGCPVVINTSFNVRGEPIVCTPDDAYRCFMRTEMDPLVLEDCILTKSEQPEFADAGNWQTEFALD
;
A
#
# COMPACT_ATOMS: atom_id res chain seq x y z
N MET A 1 15.33 0.41 25.53
CA MET A 1 14.30 -0.68 25.48
C MET A 1 13.96 -0.96 24.02
N ASN A 2 13.93 -2.24 23.67
CA ASN A 2 13.69 -2.73 22.33
C ASN A 2 12.34 -3.46 22.29
N VAL A 3 11.36 -2.89 21.58
CA VAL A 3 10.02 -3.48 21.38
C VAL A 3 9.86 -3.90 19.92
N LEU A 4 9.71 -5.19 19.67
CA LEU A 4 9.51 -5.76 18.36
C LEU A 4 8.02 -5.98 18.11
N GLY A 5 7.47 -5.39 17.07
CA GLY A 5 6.14 -5.68 16.55
C GLY A 5 6.18 -6.66 15.41
N ILE A 6 5.25 -7.61 15.40
CA ILE A 6 5.15 -8.66 14.39
C ILE A 6 3.73 -8.73 13.83
N SER A 7 3.61 -8.69 12.50
CA SER A 7 2.44 -9.08 11.74
C SER A 7 2.78 -10.33 10.93
N ALA A 8 2.02 -11.41 11.06
CA ALA A 8 2.35 -12.66 10.37
C ALA A 8 1.18 -13.66 10.30
N PHE A 9 1.35 -14.73 9.52
CA PHE A 9 0.49 -15.91 9.41
C PHE A 9 -0.89 -15.67 8.76
N TYR A 10 -1.09 -14.51 8.13
CA TYR A 10 -2.32 -14.23 7.38
C TYR A 10 -2.00 -13.79 5.94
N HIS A 11 -1.55 -12.57 5.73
CA HIS A 11 -0.92 -12.06 4.52
C HIS A 11 -0.03 -10.87 4.92
N ASP A 12 0.87 -10.45 4.04
CA ASP A 12 1.72 -9.26 4.21
C ASP A 12 2.53 -9.26 5.52
N SER A 13 3.18 -10.41 5.82
CA SER A 13 4.00 -10.52 7.03
C SER A 13 5.09 -9.46 7.09
N ALA A 14 5.27 -8.87 8.28
CA ALA A 14 6.16 -7.74 8.51
C ALA A 14 6.70 -7.73 9.94
N ALA A 15 7.79 -7.01 10.14
CA ALA A 15 8.34 -6.68 11.44
C ALA A 15 8.65 -5.19 11.56
N ALA A 16 8.58 -4.66 12.77
CA ALA A 16 8.96 -3.29 13.10
C ALA A 16 9.63 -3.23 14.47
N LEU A 17 10.67 -2.43 14.61
CA LEU A 17 11.40 -2.23 15.86
C LEU A 17 11.25 -0.80 16.35
N VAL A 18 10.74 -0.68 17.57
CA VAL A 18 10.74 0.56 18.33
C VAL A 18 11.84 0.47 19.40
N GLN A 19 12.75 1.43 19.40
CA GLN A 19 13.85 1.54 20.34
C GLN A 19 13.77 2.88 21.06
N ASP A 20 13.56 2.83 22.37
CA ASP A 20 13.39 4.01 23.23
C ASP A 20 12.33 5.02 22.69
N GLY A 21 11.27 4.51 22.10
CA GLY A 21 10.17 5.29 21.52
C GLY A 21 10.35 5.72 20.06
N VAL A 22 11.50 5.44 19.47
CA VAL A 22 11.78 5.75 18.06
C VAL A 22 11.55 4.51 17.20
N LEU A 23 10.81 4.65 16.12
CA LEU A 23 10.65 3.62 15.10
C LEU A 23 11.92 3.57 14.22
N VAL A 24 12.84 2.64 14.53
CA VAL A 24 14.16 2.59 13.90
C VAL A 24 14.21 1.78 12.61
N ALA A 25 13.34 0.78 12.49
CA ALA A 25 13.27 -0.09 11.30
C ALA A 25 11.89 -0.73 11.17
N ALA A 26 11.46 -0.94 9.93
CA ALA A 26 10.34 -1.80 9.58
C ALA A 26 10.54 -2.38 8.18
N ALA A 27 10.14 -3.65 7.99
CA ALA A 27 10.24 -4.31 6.70
C ALA A 27 9.16 -5.37 6.53
N GLN A 28 8.75 -5.59 5.26
CA GLN A 28 7.87 -6.68 4.87
C GLN A 28 8.69 -7.89 4.46
N GLU A 29 8.27 -9.09 4.84
CA GLU A 29 8.98 -10.34 4.53
C GLU A 29 9.06 -10.60 3.02
N GLU A 30 8.03 -10.25 2.28
CA GLU A 30 7.98 -10.41 0.81
C GLU A 30 9.15 -9.74 0.08
N ARG A 31 9.75 -8.67 0.66
CA ARG A 31 10.89 -7.96 0.08
C ARG A 31 12.15 -8.83 0.03
N PHE A 32 12.29 -9.72 1.00
CA PHE A 32 13.43 -10.65 1.13
C PHE A 32 13.16 -11.99 0.44
N THR A 33 11.96 -12.55 0.62
CA THR A 33 11.60 -13.86 0.08
C THR A 33 11.21 -13.83 -1.39
N ARG A 34 10.95 -12.65 -1.95
CA ARG A 34 10.45 -12.41 -3.31
C ARG A 34 9.08 -13.07 -3.58
N LYS A 35 8.33 -13.39 -2.53
CA LYS A 35 6.96 -13.94 -2.59
C LYS A 35 5.98 -12.87 -2.19
N LYS A 36 5.21 -12.39 -3.17
CA LYS A 36 4.20 -11.34 -2.94
C LYS A 36 3.15 -11.81 -1.93
N HIS A 37 2.82 -10.93 -0.96
CA HIS A 37 1.90 -11.24 0.15
C HIS A 37 2.34 -12.46 0.99
N ASP A 38 3.64 -12.62 1.23
CA ASP A 38 4.17 -13.73 2.03
C ASP A 38 3.52 -13.71 3.42
N ALA A 39 2.93 -14.85 3.80
CA ALA A 39 2.23 -15.06 5.06
C ALA A 39 3.07 -15.79 6.11
N ALA A 40 4.30 -16.20 5.77
CA ALA A 40 5.17 -16.95 6.66
C ALA A 40 5.62 -16.11 7.87
N PHE A 41 6.23 -16.75 8.87
CA PHE A 41 6.94 -16.04 9.94
C PHE A 41 7.99 -15.11 9.33
N PRO A 42 8.02 -13.80 9.66
CA PRO A 42 8.86 -12.80 8.97
C PRO A 42 10.32 -12.82 9.47
N ALA A 43 10.99 -13.94 9.30
CA ALA A 43 12.33 -14.18 9.84
C ALA A 43 13.36 -13.17 9.31
N ASN A 44 13.32 -12.88 8.01
CA ASN A 44 14.26 -11.95 7.39
C ASN A 44 13.97 -10.50 7.81
N ALA A 45 12.70 -10.11 7.84
CA ALA A 45 12.29 -8.78 8.29
C ALA A 45 12.64 -8.54 9.76
N ILE A 46 12.45 -9.55 10.63
CA ILE A 46 12.85 -9.49 12.05
C ILE A 46 14.37 -9.37 12.16
N ALA A 47 15.13 -10.24 11.48
CA ALA A 47 16.60 -10.21 11.51
C ALA A 47 17.12 -8.83 11.09
N TYR A 48 16.57 -8.27 9.99
CA TYR A 48 16.91 -6.92 9.54
C TYR A 48 16.62 -5.86 10.61
N CYS A 49 15.41 -5.87 11.19
CA CYS A 49 15.02 -4.87 12.20
C CYS A 49 15.92 -4.94 13.44
N LEU A 50 16.21 -6.14 13.94
CA LEU A 50 17.06 -6.34 15.13
C LEU A 50 18.52 -5.98 14.86
N GLN A 51 19.07 -6.34 13.70
CA GLN A 51 20.42 -5.92 13.27
C GLN A 51 20.51 -4.40 13.14
N ARG A 52 19.51 -3.76 12.57
CA ARG A 52 19.48 -2.30 12.40
C ARG A 52 19.43 -1.54 13.72
N GLY A 53 18.75 -2.12 14.73
CA GLY A 53 18.70 -1.57 16.09
C GLY A 53 19.88 -1.98 16.98
N ASP A 54 20.88 -2.69 16.45
CA ASP A 54 22.01 -3.24 17.20
C ASP A 54 21.58 -4.04 18.43
N VAL A 55 20.48 -4.81 18.28
CA VAL A 55 19.94 -5.66 19.34
C VAL A 55 20.81 -6.89 19.49
N GLY A 56 21.27 -7.18 20.72
CA GLY A 56 22.19 -8.28 21.00
C GLY A 56 21.59 -9.67 20.71
N THR A 57 22.40 -10.52 20.09
CA THR A 57 22.10 -11.94 19.87
C THR A 57 22.28 -12.75 21.16
N THR A 58 21.89 -14.03 21.15
CA THR A 58 22.10 -14.97 22.27
C THR A 58 23.56 -15.12 22.70
N THR A 59 24.50 -14.79 21.82
CA THR A 59 25.96 -14.89 22.04
C THR A 59 26.62 -13.56 22.36
N SER A 60 25.95 -12.42 22.09
CA SER A 60 26.47 -11.08 22.40
C SER A 60 25.99 -10.64 23.79
N GLY A 61 26.85 -10.07 24.59
CA GLY A 61 26.51 -9.51 25.91
C GLY A 61 25.79 -8.14 25.87
N SER A 62 25.41 -7.63 24.70
CA SER A 62 24.69 -6.38 24.50
C SER A 62 23.19 -6.55 24.80
N GLY A 63 22.49 -5.45 25.12
CA GLY A 63 21.07 -5.43 25.48
C GLY A 63 20.19 -6.20 24.50
N GLY A 64 19.41 -7.14 25.01
CA GLY A 64 18.54 -8.00 24.22
C GLY A 64 17.21 -7.34 23.86
N LEU A 65 16.31 -8.14 23.33
CA LEU A 65 14.93 -7.77 23.05
C LEU A 65 14.14 -7.73 24.36
N ASP A 66 13.48 -6.62 24.66
CA ASP A 66 12.73 -6.43 25.91
C ASP A 66 11.29 -6.93 25.82
N ALA A 67 10.62 -6.70 24.69
CA ALA A 67 9.26 -7.14 24.45
C ALA A 67 8.99 -7.50 22.99
N VAL A 68 8.03 -8.42 22.79
CA VAL A 68 7.42 -8.72 21.49
C VAL A 68 5.94 -8.43 21.57
N VAL A 69 5.40 -7.79 20.54
CA VAL A 69 3.97 -7.51 20.41
C VAL A 69 3.46 -8.06 19.08
N TYR A 70 2.49 -8.93 19.15
CA TYR A 70 1.83 -9.50 17.99
C TYR A 70 0.53 -8.76 17.67
N TYR A 71 0.24 -8.54 16.40
CA TYR A 71 -0.76 -7.60 15.89
C TYR A 71 -2.22 -8.09 15.95
N ASP A 72 -2.48 -9.32 16.40
CA ASP A 72 -3.80 -9.99 16.38
C ASP A 72 -3.93 -10.89 17.64
N LYS A 73 -5.17 -11.26 18.03
CA LYS A 73 -5.52 -12.24 19.06
C LYS A 73 -5.97 -13.56 18.42
N PRO A 74 -5.08 -14.49 18.15
CA PRO A 74 -5.36 -15.71 17.36
C PRO A 74 -6.50 -16.57 17.93
N ILE A 75 -6.59 -16.67 19.26
CA ILE A 75 -7.65 -17.44 19.93
C ILE A 75 -9.03 -16.84 19.64
N THR A 76 -9.16 -15.51 19.67
CA THR A 76 -10.40 -14.80 19.38
C THR A 76 -10.81 -14.98 17.93
N THR A 77 -9.84 -14.89 17.01
CA THR A 77 -10.04 -15.14 15.57
C THR A 77 -10.49 -16.59 15.32
N PHE A 78 -9.90 -17.56 16.02
CA PHE A 78 -10.32 -18.97 15.94
C PHE A 78 -11.76 -19.17 16.44
N VAL A 79 -12.12 -18.54 17.56
CA VAL A 79 -13.51 -18.58 18.09
C VAL A 79 -14.50 -18.00 17.09
N ARG A 80 -14.16 -16.89 16.39
CA ARG A 80 -14.99 -16.37 15.32
C ARG A 80 -15.18 -17.39 14.20
N LEU A 81 -14.09 -18.03 13.75
CA LEU A 81 -14.12 -19.03 12.70
C LEU A 81 -15.07 -20.19 13.09
N LEU A 82 -14.91 -20.74 14.31
CA LEU A 82 -15.78 -21.82 14.80
C LEU A 82 -17.25 -21.40 14.87
N LYS A 83 -17.56 -20.22 15.44
CA LYS A 83 -18.93 -19.71 15.54
C LYS A 83 -19.55 -19.50 14.15
N THR A 84 -18.77 -19.01 13.19
CA THR A 84 -19.22 -18.81 11.81
C THR A 84 -19.60 -20.15 11.17
N HIS A 85 -18.73 -21.16 11.28
CA HIS A 85 -19.01 -22.49 10.70
C HIS A 85 -20.19 -23.20 11.38
N LEU A 86 -20.30 -23.09 12.70
CA LEU A 86 -21.47 -23.63 13.43
C LEU A 86 -22.79 -22.96 12.97
N ARG A 87 -22.77 -21.65 12.74
CA ARG A 87 -23.95 -20.89 12.29
C ARG A 87 -24.37 -21.23 10.86
N VAL A 88 -23.40 -21.49 9.99
CA VAL A 88 -23.65 -21.85 8.58
C VAL A 88 -24.05 -23.33 8.42
N GLY A 89 -23.67 -24.18 9.39
CA GLY A 89 -23.99 -25.60 9.42
C GLY A 89 -23.31 -26.38 8.29
N PRO A 90 -23.98 -27.44 7.74
CA PRO A 90 -23.31 -28.37 6.81
C PRO A 90 -22.81 -27.72 5.51
N LYS A 91 -23.35 -26.57 5.11
CA LYS A 91 -22.92 -25.87 3.89
C LYS A 91 -21.45 -25.39 3.98
N GLY A 92 -20.93 -25.13 5.19
CA GLY A 92 -19.55 -24.71 5.43
C GLY A 92 -18.55 -25.84 5.69
N MET A 93 -18.95 -27.12 5.66
CA MET A 93 -18.10 -28.24 6.05
C MET A 93 -16.81 -28.33 5.23
N ARG A 94 -16.88 -28.08 3.91
CA ARG A 94 -15.70 -28.16 3.04
C ARG A 94 -14.68 -27.09 3.38
N SER A 95 -15.10 -25.83 3.56
CA SER A 95 -14.20 -24.73 3.94
C SER A 95 -13.65 -24.92 5.35
N PHE A 96 -14.46 -25.45 6.28
CA PHE A 96 -14.02 -25.82 7.63
C PHE A 96 -12.90 -26.86 7.62
N LEU A 97 -13.10 -27.98 6.92
CA LEU A 97 -12.10 -29.05 6.82
C LEU A 97 -10.80 -28.57 6.14
N GLN A 98 -10.88 -27.61 5.24
CA GLN A 98 -9.73 -27.01 4.60
C GLN A 98 -8.98 -26.05 5.53
N ALA A 99 -9.68 -25.28 6.38
CA ALA A 99 -9.08 -24.31 7.29
C ALA A 99 -8.48 -24.95 8.56
N MET A 100 -9.11 -26.00 9.11
CA MET A 100 -8.74 -26.60 10.41
C MET A 100 -7.30 -27.06 10.52
N PRO A 101 -6.67 -27.75 9.53
CA PRO A 101 -5.28 -28.15 9.65
C PRO A 101 -4.31 -27.00 9.92
N THR A 102 -4.47 -25.86 9.22
CA THR A 102 -3.64 -24.67 9.41
C THR A 102 -3.83 -24.08 10.81
N TRP A 103 -5.09 -23.99 11.27
CA TRP A 103 -5.38 -23.46 12.59
C TRP A 103 -4.83 -24.31 13.71
N THR A 104 -5.07 -25.62 13.68
CA THR A 104 -4.66 -26.53 14.75
C THR A 104 -3.17 -26.81 14.79
N ARG A 105 -2.46 -26.68 13.69
CA ARG A 105 -1.01 -26.96 13.62
C ARG A 105 -0.13 -25.72 13.80
N GLU A 106 -0.61 -24.54 13.40
CA GLU A 106 0.19 -23.31 13.34
C GLU A 106 -0.45 -22.17 14.12
N LYS A 107 -1.63 -21.69 13.71
CA LYS A 107 -2.19 -20.42 14.19
C LYS A 107 -2.61 -20.40 15.68
N LEU A 108 -2.91 -21.53 16.27
CA LEU A 108 -3.17 -21.62 17.72
C LEU A 108 -1.87 -21.62 18.55
N TRP A 109 -0.73 -21.85 17.91
CA TRP A 109 0.58 -21.96 18.55
C TRP A 109 1.48 -20.75 18.26
N ILE A 110 0.94 -19.61 17.88
CA ILE A 110 1.70 -18.41 17.51
C ILE A 110 2.73 -18.00 18.57
N PRO A 111 2.48 -18.02 19.89
CA PRO A 111 3.53 -17.74 20.86
C PRO A 111 4.75 -18.64 20.71
N TYR A 112 4.52 -19.93 20.55
CA TYR A 112 5.59 -20.91 20.33
C TYR A 112 6.30 -20.73 18.99
N GLU A 113 5.54 -20.42 17.93
CA GLU A 113 6.14 -20.15 16.60
C GLU A 113 7.00 -18.88 16.62
N ILE A 114 6.63 -17.86 17.38
CA ILE A 114 7.46 -16.67 17.59
C ILE A 114 8.74 -17.01 18.35
N GLU A 115 8.65 -17.74 19.48
CA GLU A 115 9.83 -18.17 20.25
C GLU A 115 10.79 -18.98 19.37
N ARG A 116 10.27 -19.98 18.68
CA ARG A 116 11.02 -20.85 17.78
C ARG A 116 11.61 -20.09 16.58
N GLY A 117 10.87 -19.12 16.05
CA GLY A 117 11.32 -18.28 14.94
C GLY A 117 12.49 -17.39 15.35
N LEU A 118 12.40 -16.74 16.51
CA LEU A 118 13.47 -15.92 17.07
C LEU A 118 14.72 -16.76 17.37
N ASP A 119 14.56 -17.92 17.98
CA ASP A 119 15.68 -18.83 18.29
C ASP A 119 16.43 -19.26 17.01
N ARG A 120 15.71 -19.59 15.93
CA ARG A 120 16.31 -19.97 14.65
C ARG A 120 17.17 -18.89 14.02
N ILE A 121 16.86 -17.63 14.24
CA ILE A 121 17.64 -16.49 13.73
C ILE A 121 18.65 -15.96 14.75
N GLY A 122 18.87 -16.69 15.87
CA GLY A 122 19.89 -16.42 16.88
C GLY A 122 19.50 -15.37 17.93
N TYR A 123 18.21 -15.09 18.12
CA TYR A 123 17.72 -14.17 19.14
C TYR A 123 16.89 -14.90 20.18
N ARG A 124 16.95 -14.44 21.42
CA ARG A 124 16.16 -15.00 22.52
C ARG A 124 14.81 -14.27 22.61
N ALA A 125 13.74 -15.04 22.68
CA ALA A 125 12.43 -14.46 22.99
C ALA A 125 12.41 -13.82 24.39
N PRO A 126 11.86 -12.60 24.53
CA PRO A 126 11.72 -11.95 25.83
C PRO A 126 10.62 -12.63 26.66
N LYS A 127 10.55 -12.30 27.95
CA LYS A 127 9.44 -12.76 28.80
C LYS A 127 8.12 -12.08 28.43
N ASP A 128 8.20 -10.82 28.05
CA ASP A 128 7.04 -9.99 27.75
C ASP A 128 6.65 -10.19 26.29
N MET A 129 5.58 -10.95 26.08
CA MET A 129 4.96 -11.18 24.78
C MET A 129 3.49 -10.80 24.87
N TRP A 130 3.09 -9.76 24.12
CA TRP A 130 1.74 -9.21 24.16
C TRP A 130 1.03 -9.41 22.82
N PHE A 131 -0.31 -9.38 22.85
CA PHE A 131 -1.19 -9.56 21.71
C PHE A 131 -2.21 -8.42 21.70
N THR A 132 -2.16 -7.57 20.68
CA THR A 132 -3.17 -6.52 20.50
C THR A 132 -4.42 -7.10 19.84
N GLU A 133 -5.53 -6.37 19.87
CA GLU A 133 -6.59 -6.62 18.88
C GLU A 133 -6.14 -6.08 17.52
N HIS A 134 -6.57 -6.75 16.44
CA HIS A 134 -6.18 -6.38 15.08
C HIS A 134 -6.49 -4.90 14.78
N HIS A 135 -7.70 -4.44 15.12
CA HIS A 135 -8.08 -3.05 14.92
C HIS A 135 -7.38 -2.07 15.89
N GLU A 136 -6.92 -2.53 17.06
CA GLU A 136 -6.04 -1.74 17.92
C GLU A 136 -4.66 -1.57 17.30
N SER A 137 -4.12 -2.61 16.64
CA SER A 137 -2.85 -2.49 15.92
C SER A 137 -2.96 -1.52 14.74
N HIS A 138 -4.05 -1.56 13.97
CA HIS A 138 -4.30 -0.57 12.93
C HIS A 138 -4.44 0.85 13.49
N ALA A 139 -5.24 1.02 14.54
CA ALA A 139 -5.41 2.31 15.21
C ALA A 139 -4.09 2.89 15.72
N ALA A 140 -3.28 2.06 16.38
CA ALA A 140 -1.96 2.41 16.87
C ALA A 140 -1.00 2.78 15.72
N SER A 141 -1.04 2.02 14.61
CA SER A 141 -0.21 2.29 13.44
C SER A 141 -0.53 3.64 12.78
N ALA A 142 -1.79 4.08 12.88
CA ALA A 142 -2.21 5.37 12.37
C ALA A 142 -1.97 6.50 13.36
N PHE A 143 -2.35 6.35 14.62
CA PHE A 143 -2.31 7.46 15.57
C PHE A 143 -0.91 7.77 16.08
N PHE A 144 -0.17 6.79 16.57
CA PHE A 144 1.10 7.06 17.24
C PHE A 144 2.18 7.68 16.35
N PRO A 145 2.35 7.30 15.09
CA PRO A 145 3.32 7.98 14.24
C PRO A 145 2.82 9.30 13.63
N SER A 146 1.51 9.60 13.71
CA SER A 146 0.96 10.84 13.14
C SER A 146 1.49 12.10 13.83
N PRO A 147 1.43 13.28 13.22
CA PRO A 147 1.86 14.52 13.85
C PRO A 147 0.85 15.08 14.88
N PHE A 148 -0.30 14.42 15.09
CA PHE A 148 -1.40 14.98 15.87
C PHE A 148 -1.32 14.61 17.33
N GLU A 149 -1.44 15.58 18.25
CA GLU A 149 -1.56 15.34 19.69
C GLU A 149 -2.88 14.62 20.03
N SER A 150 -3.95 14.96 19.30
CA SER A 150 -5.22 14.26 19.35
C SER A 150 -5.84 14.13 17.97
N ALA A 151 -6.56 13.02 17.74
CA ALA A 151 -7.25 12.77 16.47
C ALA A 151 -8.37 11.74 16.62
N ALA A 152 -9.40 11.86 15.77
CA ALA A 152 -10.30 10.74 15.49
C ALA A 152 -9.54 9.63 14.75
N ILE A 153 -9.79 8.39 15.12
CA ILE A 153 -9.19 7.21 14.50
C ILE A 153 -10.27 6.50 13.70
N LEU A 154 -9.99 6.26 12.43
CA LEU A 154 -10.85 5.52 11.52
C LEU A 154 -10.08 4.32 10.98
N THR A 155 -10.56 3.11 11.26
CA THR A 155 -9.99 1.89 10.68
C THR A 155 -11.01 1.19 9.81
N PHE A 156 -10.63 0.87 8.57
CA PHE A 156 -11.47 0.18 7.61
C PHE A 156 -10.72 -1.01 7.02
N ASP A 157 -11.18 -2.21 7.33
CA ASP A 157 -10.47 -3.41 6.93
C ASP A 157 -11.40 -4.51 6.39
N GLY A 158 -10.82 -5.64 5.97
CA GLY A 158 -11.55 -6.85 5.62
C GLY A 158 -12.19 -7.47 6.86
N VAL A 159 -11.39 -7.99 7.76
CA VAL A 159 -11.82 -8.50 9.06
C VAL A 159 -10.63 -8.78 9.98
N GLY A 160 -10.66 -8.23 11.18
CA GLY A 160 -9.81 -8.64 12.31
C GLY A 160 -10.39 -9.84 13.05
N GLU A 161 -10.36 -9.83 14.38
CA GLU A 161 -11.02 -10.91 15.14
C GLU A 161 -12.53 -10.91 14.88
N TRP A 162 -13.18 -9.77 15.08
CA TRP A 162 -14.59 -9.51 14.78
C TRP A 162 -14.81 -8.19 14.08
N ALA A 163 -14.01 -7.18 14.45
CA ALA A 163 -14.13 -5.84 13.89
C ALA A 163 -13.78 -5.83 12.40
N THR A 164 -14.52 -5.02 11.64
CA THR A 164 -14.32 -4.79 10.21
C THR A 164 -14.14 -3.31 9.90
N SER A 165 -14.69 -2.44 10.76
CA SER A 165 -14.43 -1.01 10.80
C SER A 165 -14.51 -0.54 12.23
N SER A 166 -13.68 0.43 12.61
CA SER A 166 -13.71 0.99 13.96
C SER A 166 -13.61 2.50 13.93
N ILE A 167 -14.26 3.13 14.91
CA ILE A 167 -14.13 4.55 15.23
C ILE A 167 -13.58 4.64 16.64
N GLY A 168 -12.53 5.43 16.82
CA GLY A 168 -11.89 5.65 18.09
C GLY A 168 -11.33 7.06 18.23
N VAL A 169 -10.62 7.28 19.29
CA VAL A 169 -9.91 8.53 19.57
C VAL A 169 -8.53 8.23 20.10
N GLY A 170 -7.55 8.97 19.60
CA GLY A 170 -6.20 9.00 20.13
C GLY A 170 -5.94 10.31 20.84
N ARG A 171 -5.32 10.27 22.02
CA ARG A 171 -4.91 11.45 22.78
C ARG A 171 -3.60 11.17 23.51
N SER A 172 -2.62 12.05 23.32
CA SER A 172 -1.27 11.89 23.89
C SER A 172 -0.66 10.52 23.59
N ASN A 173 -0.50 9.64 24.57
CA ASN A 173 0.07 8.30 24.42
C ASN A 173 -0.95 7.17 24.53
N SER A 174 -2.24 7.45 24.31
CA SER A 174 -3.30 6.44 24.42
C SER A 174 -4.29 6.48 23.27
N ILE A 175 -4.83 5.31 22.94
CA ILE A 175 -5.93 5.14 22.00
C ILE A 175 -7.10 4.44 22.67
N SER A 176 -8.31 4.78 22.24
CA SER A 176 -9.55 4.12 22.67
C SER A 176 -10.44 3.85 21.46
N ILE A 177 -10.86 2.61 21.29
CA ILE A 177 -11.85 2.22 20.28
C ILE A 177 -13.23 2.35 20.91
N GLU A 178 -14.10 3.17 20.31
CA GLU A 178 -15.41 3.49 20.89
C GLU A 178 -16.58 2.82 20.18
N ARG A 179 -16.44 2.59 18.86
CA ARG A 179 -17.48 1.98 18.03
C ARG A 179 -16.85 1.01 17.05
N GLN A 180 -17.55 -0.07 16.76
CA GLN A 180 -17.10 -1.07 15.80
C GLN A 180 -18.26 -1.59 14.95
N LEU A 181 -18.02 -1.74 13.67
CA LEU A 181 -18.80 -2.60 12.80
C LEU A 181 -18.16 -3.99 12.82
N THR A 182 -18.97 -5.03 12.88
CA THR A 182 -18.48 -6.40 13.06
C THR A 182 -18.86 -7.32 11.91
N PHE A 183 -18.02 -8.33 11.69
CA PHE A 183 -18.24 -9.42 10.76
C PHE A 183 -19.65 -10.05 10.94
N PRO A 184 -20.40 -10.31 9.85
CA PRO A 184 -19.96 -10.33 8.47
C PRO A 184 -20.09 -9.00 7.70
N ASN A 185 -20.52 -7.90 8.35
CA ASN A 185 -20.68 -6.61 7.70
C ASN A 185 -19.30 -5.95 7.57
N SER A 186 -18.80 -5.82 6.36
CA SER A 186 -17.45 -5.34 6.09
C SER A 186 -17.38 -4.57 4.79
N LEU A 187 -16.87 -3.34 4.83
CA LEU A 187 -16.61 -2.53 3.64
C LEU A 187 -15.50 -3.15 2.79
N GLY A 188 -14.44 -3.64 3.42
CA GLY A 188 -13.35 -4.32 2.74
C GLY A 188 -13.82 -5.59 2.02
N LEU A 189 -14.59 -6.46 2.69
CA LEU A 189 -15.12 -7.68 2.05
C LEU A 189 -16.18 -7.37 0.98
N LEU A 190 -16.95 -6.30 1.13
CA LEU A 190 -17.85 -5.83 0.08
C LEU A 190 -17.07 -5.42 -1.16
N TYR A 191 -16.05 -4.58 -1.00
CA TYR A 191 -15.18 -4.14 -2.11
C TYR A 191 -14.46 -5.34 -2.76
N SER A 192 -13.94 -6.26 -1.96
CA SER A 192 -13.30 -7.50 -2.42
C SER A 192 -14.27 -8.44 -3.16
N ALA A 193 -15.56 -8.43 -2.81
CA ALA A 193 -16.57 -9.20 -3.55
C ALA A 193 -16.74 -8.68 -4.98
N PHE A 194 -16.74 -7.35 -5.16
CA PHE A 194 -16.75 -6.75 -6.50
C PHE A 194 -15.41 -6.94 -7.23
N THR A 195 -14.28 -6.87 -6.52
CA THR A 195 -12.95 -7.19 -7.06
C THR A 195 -12.93 -8.60 -7.66
N TYR A 196 -13.39 -9.58 -6.89
CA TYR A 196 -13.55 -10.97 -7.34
C TYR A 196 -14.52 -11.07 -8.53
N PHE A 197 -15.66 -10.40 -8.46
CA PHE A 197 -16.69 -10.48 -9.49
C PHE A 197 -16.24 -9.87 -10.82
N CYS A 198 -15.41 -8.83 -10.79
CA CYS A 198 -14.74 -8.25 -11.94
C CYS A 198 -13.52 -9.06 -12.41
N GLY A 199 -13.28 -10.27 -11.86
CA GLY A 199 -12.24 -11.20 -12.30
C GLY A 199 -10.83 -10.83 -11.85
N PHE A 200 -10.69 -10.02 -10.80
CA PHE A 200 -9.40 -9.71 -10.18
C PHE A 200 -9.17 -10.54 -8.92
N ARG A 201 -7.92 -10.75 -8.59
CA ARG A 201 -7.52 -11.48 -7.38
C ARG A 201 -7.77 -10.62 -6.15
N VAL A 202 -8.48 -11.17 -5.16
CA VAL A 202 -8.72 -10.54 -3.87
C VAL A 202 -7.40 -10.35 -3.10
N ASN A 203 -7.32 -9.30 -2.30
CA ASN A 203 -6.15 -8.81 -1.54
C ASN A 203 -5.02 -8.22 -2.41
N SER A 204 -5.17 -8.21 -3.74
CA SER A 204 -4.20 -7.58 -4.63
C SER A 204 -4.83 -6.86 -5.82
N GLY A 205 -6.10 -7.12 -6.13
CA GLY A 205 -6.80 -6.54 -7.27
C GLY A 205 -7.68 -5.34 -6.95
N GLU A 206 -7.86 -4.98 -5.68
CA GLU A 206 -8.71 -3.87 -5.24
C GLU A 206 -8.28 -2.54 -5.87
N TYR A 207 -6.97 -2.31 -5.99
CA TYR A 207 -6.46 -1.11 -6.65
C TYR A 207 -6.66 -1.12 -8.18
N LYS A 208 -6.81 -2.33 -8.81
CA LYS A 208 -7.19 -2.43 -10.22
C LYS A 208 -8.64 -2.01 -10.40
N LEU A 209 -9.52 -2.49 -9.54
CA LEU A 209 -10.93 -2.11 -9.53
C LEU A 209 -11.09 -0.60 -9.30
N MET A 210 -10.38 -0.03 -8.33
CA MET A 210 -10.35 1.42 -8.08
C MET A 210 -9.89 2.20 -9.33
N GLY A 211 -8.85 1.72 -10.02
CA GLY A 211 -8.35 2.33 -11.26
C GLY A 211 -9.30 2.20 -12.46
N LEU A 212 -10.23 1.24 -12.44
CA LEU A 212 -11.27 1.11 -13.46
C LEU A 212 -12.47 2.03 -13.24
N ALA A 213 -12.73 2.43 -12.01
CA ALA A 213 -13.94 3.17 -11.65
C ALA A 213 -14.20 4.43 -12.51
N PRO A 214 -13.20 5.27 -12.85
CA PRO A 214 -13.41 6.46 -13.68
C PRO A 214 -13.83 6.17 -15.13
N TYR A 215 -13.64 4.96 -15.63
CA TYR A 215 -14.07 4.57 -16.97
C TYR A 215 -15.56 4.20 -17.05
N GLY A 216 -16.19 3.88 -15.92
CA GLY A 216 -17.59 3.47 -15.82
C GLY A 216 -18.54 4.59 -15.43
N ARG A 217 -19.82 4.19 -15.35
CA ARG A 217 -20.91 5.00 -14.76
C ARG A 217 -21.49 4.22 -13.58
N PRO A 218 -21.88 4.89 -12.47
CA PRO A 218 -22.35 4.19 -11.27
C PRO A 218 -23.81 3.70 -11.40
N VAL A 219 -24.17 3.06 -12.52
CA VAL A 219 -25.54 2.64 -12.83
C VAL A 219 -26.05 1.49 -11.97
N TYR A 220 -25.17 0.83 -11.24
CA TYR A 220 -25.54 -0.24 -10.30
C TYR A 220 -25.57 0.21 -8.84
N ALA A 221 -25.30 1.49 -8.54
CA ALA A 221 -25.22 1.97 -7.16
C ALA A 221 -26.56 1.75 -6.41
N ASP A 222 -27.70 2.09 -7.04
CA ASP A 222 -29.01 1.90 -6.44
C ASP A 222 -29.28 0.40 -6.14
N ARG A 223 -28.92 -0.52 -7.05
CA ARG A 223 -29.05 -1.96 -6.81
C ARG A 223 -28.20 -2.43 -5.64
N ILE A 224 -27.02 -1.83 -5.41
CA ILE A 224 -26.17 -2.15 -4.26
C ILE A 224 -26.87 -1.72 -2.97
N TYR A 225 -27.40 -0.48 -2.91
CA TYR A 225 -28.14 0.00 -1.73
C TYR A 225 -29.43 -0.78 -1.47
N GLU A 226 -30.23 -1.08 -2.49
CA GLU A 226 -31.52 -1.75 -2.33
C GLU A 226 -31.41 -3.23 -1.95
N HIS A 227 -30.36 -3.92 -2.44
CA HIS A 227 -30.29 -5.39 -2.34
C HIS A 227 -29.14 -5.90 -1.48
N LEU A 228 -28.01 -5.19 -1.42
CA LEU A 228 -26.83 -5.69 -0.72
C LEU A 228 -26.62 -5.05 0.64
N LEU A 229 -27.11 -3.82 0.86
CA LEU A 229 -26.81 -3.02 2.04
C LEU A 229 -28.08 -2.42 2.66
N ASP A 230 -28.15 -2.46 3.98
CA ASP A 230 -29.02 -1.60 4.80
C ASP A 230 -28.09 -0.55 5.44
N LEU A 231 -27.91 0.58 4.75
CA LEU A 231 -26.97 1.65 5.14
C LEU A 231 -27.68 2.73 5.95
N ARG A 232 -27.08 3.12 7.08
CA ARG A 232 -27.59 4.14 7.99
C ARG A 232 -26.86 5.47 7.84
N ASP A 233 -27.38 6.51 8.49
CA ASP A 233 -26.81 7.86 8.44
C ASP A 233 -25.45 7.97 9.12
N ASP A 234 -25.17 7.14 10.14
CA ASP A 234 -23.87 7.06 10.82
C ASP A 234 -22.82 6.26 10.03
N GLY A 235 -23.15 5.81 8.83
CA GLY A 235 -22.30 4.99 7.99
C GLY A 235 -22.26 3.52 8.38
N SER A 236 -22.90 3.10 9.47
CA SER A 236 -23.05 1.68 9.79
C SER A 236 -24.01 1.00 8.82
N PHE A 237 -23.76 -0.27 8.53
CA PHE A 237 -24.59 -1.00 7.58
C PHE A 237 -24.71 -2.48 7.94
N ARG A 238 -25.73 -3.11 7.38
CA ARG A 238 -25.90 -4.57 7.37
C ARG A 238 -25.86 -5.08 5.94
N MET A 239 -25.07 -6.12 5.72
CA MET A 239 -25.00 -6.80 4.43
C MET A 239 -26.04 -7.92 4.34
N ASP A 240 -26.71 -8.03 3.20
CA ASP A 240 -27.57 -9.17 2.93
C ASP A 240 -26.73 -10.37 2.46
N MET A 241 -26.43 -11.24 3.42
CA MET A 241 -25.56 -12.40 3.20
C MET A 241 -26.15 -13.44 2.23
N ARG A 242 -27.37 -13.27 1.72
CA ARG A 242 -27.97 -14.14 0.69
C ARG A 242 -27.26 -14.04 -0.66
N TYR A 243 -26.53 -12.94 -0.90
CA TYR A 243 -25.79 -12.67 -2.14
C TYR A 243 -24.32 -13.10 -2.07
N PHE A 244 -23.77 -13.30 -0.89
CA PHE A 244 -22.36 -13.58 -0.65
C PHE A 244 -22.13 -15.04 -0.28
N ASN A 245 -20.93 -15.55 -0.60
CA ASN A 245 -20.58 -16.95 -0.38
C ASN A 245 -19.37 -17.15 0.56
N TYR A 246 -18.68 -16.07 0.95
CA TYR A 246 -17.45 -16.16 1.74
C TYR A 246 -17.64 -16.68 3.19
N LEU A 247 -18.87 -16.75 3.69
CA LEU A 247 -19.14 -17.37 5.01
C LEU A 247 -19.01 -18.90 4.99
N SER A 248 -19.32 -19.52 3.86
CA SER A 248 -19.47 -20.98 3.77
C SER A 248 -18.79 -21.60 2.56
N GLY A 249 -18.47 -20.81 1.54
CA GLY A 249 -17.89 -21.25 0.29
C GLY A 249 -16.44 -20.84 0.11
N LEU A 250 -15.90 -21.13 -1.08
CA LEU A 250 -14.56 -20.78 -1.53
C LEU A 250 -14.55 -19.62 -2.54
N THR A 251 -15.69 -18.97 -2.74
CA THR A 251 -15.89 -17.82 -3.63
C THR A 251 -16.46 -16.66 -2.83
N MET A 252 -16.27 -15.42 -3.30
CA MET A 252 -16.80 -14.24 -2.62
C MET A 252 -18.30 -14.07 -2.85
N THR A 253 -18.78 -14.38 -4.06
CA THR A 253 -20.16 -14.16 -4.49
C THR A 253 -20.82 -15.48 -4.93
N ASN A 254 -22.13 -15.46 -5.07
CA ASN A 254 -22.92 -16.61 -5.51
C ASN A 254 -23.81 -16.28 -6.73
N ARG A 255 -24.67 -17.23 -7.14
CA ARG A 255 -25.55 -17.06 -8.30
C ARG A 255 -26.53 -15.88 -8.16
N ARG A 256 -27.05 -15.60 -6.95
CA ARG A 256 -27.95 -14.45 -6.75
C ARG A 256 -27.26 -13.11 -7.01
N PHE A 257 -25.98 -13.01 -6.63
CA PHE A 257 -25.15 -11.85 -6.96
C PHE A 257 -24.97 -11.73 -8.49
N ALA A 258 -24.73 -12.85 -9.17
CA ALA A 258 -24.61 -12.87 -10.63
C ALA A 258 -25.92 -12.47 -11.33
N ASP A 259 -27.07 -12.97 -10.83
CA ASP A 259 -28.38 -12.60 -11.37
C ASP A 259 -28.70 -11.12 -11.14
N LEU A 260 -28.24 -10.51 -10.02
CA LEU A 260 -28.43 -9.10 -9.69
C LEU A 260 -27.61 -8.17 -10.62
N PHE A 261 -26.45 -8.61 -11.08
CA PHE A 261 -25.51 -7.83 -11.88
C PHE A 261 -25.34 -8.36 -13.32
N ASP A 262 -26.42 -8.87 -13.87
CA ASP A 262 -26.60 -9.16 -15.30
C ASP A 262 -25.62 -10.21 -15.87
N GLY A 263 -25.17 -11.20 -15.07
CA GLY A 263 -24.36 -12.32 -15.54
C GLY A 263 -23.31 -12.83 -14.55
N PRO A 264 -22.53 -13.86 -14.94
CA PRO A 264 -21.54 -14.47 -14.08
C PRO A 264 -20.33 -13.55 -13.81
N PRO A 265 -19.49 -13.88 -12.79
CA PRO A 265 -18.20 -13.20 -12.63
C PRO A 265 -17.37 -13.28 -13.91
N ARG A 266 -16.64 -12.22 -14.23
CA ARG A 266 -15.68 -12.20 -15.35
C ARG A 266 -14.58 -13.23 -15.08
N ALA A 267 -14.23 -14.02 -16.11
CA ALA A 267 -13.07 -14.90 -16.03
C ALA A 267 -11.77 -14.09 -15.89
N PRO A 268 -10.82 -14.50 -15.03
CA PRO A 268 -9.53 -13.84 -14.94
C PRO A 268 -8.87 -13.71 -16.32
N GLU A 269 -8.20 -12.56 -16.57
CA GLU A 269 -7.48 -12.22 -17.80
C GLU A 269 -8.36 -12.16 -19.08
N SER A 270 -9.69 -12.32 -19.01
CA SER A 270 -10.58 -12.05 -20.16
C SER A 270 -10.78 -10.54 -20.37
N ASP A 271 -11.37 -10.16 -21.49
CA ASP A 271 -11.65 -8.76 -21.80
C ASP A 271 -12.55 -8.10 -20.75
N ILE A 272 -12.28 -6.85 -20.44
CA ILE A 272 -13.08 -6.00 -19.57
C ILE A 272 -14.17 -5.35 -20.41
N THR A 273 -15.42 -5.51 -20.01
CA THR A 273 -16.57 -4.95 -20.72
C THR A 273 -17.13 -3.71 -19.99
N GLN A 274 -18.10 -3.02 -20.60
CA GLN A 274 -18.76 -1.86 -19.97
C GLN A 274 -19.39 -2.24 -18.62
N ARG A 275 -19.85 -3.48 -18.45
CA ARG A 275 -20.41 -3.99 -17.19
C ARG A 275 -19.39 -3.91 -16.05
N GLU A 276 -18.15 -4.38 -16.26
CA GLU A 276 -17.10 -4.34 -15.24
C GLU A 276 -16.70 -2.91 -14.90
N LEU A 277 -16.69 -2.01 -15.89
CA LEU A 277 -16.43 -0.58 -15.67
C LEU A 277 -17.51 0.06 -14.80
N ASP A 278 -18.79 -0.20 -15.14
CA ASP A 278 -19.93 0.34 -14.42
C ASP A 278 -20.05 -0.25 -12.99
N LEU A 279 -19.70 -1.52 -12.81
CA LEU A 279 -19.59 -2.15 -11.49
C LEU A 279 -18.49 -1.50 -10.63
N ALA A 280 -17.33 -1.25 -11.23
CA ALA A 280 -16.22 -0.56 -10.55
C ALA A 280 -16.61 0.84 -10.12
N ALA A 281 -17.23 1.63 -11.02
CA ALA A 281 -17.74 2.96 -10.70
C ALA A 281 -18.80 2.92 -9.58
N SER A 282 -19.70 1.94 -9.62
CA SER A 282 -20.79 1.82 -8.66
C SER A 282 -20.31 1.49 -7.25
N ILE A 283 -19.42 0.50 -7.10
CA ILE A 283 -18.88 0.17 -5.78
C ILE A 283 -17.95 1.26 -5.24
N GLN A 284 -17.27 2.00 -6.10
CA GLN A 284 -16.42 3.12 -5.68
C GLN A 284 -17.27 4.24 -5.06
N VAL A 285 -18.37 4.65 -5.71
CA VAL A 285 -19.30 5.66 -5.17
C VAL A 285 -19.92 5.22 -3.84
N VAL A 286 -20.32 3.95 -3.72
CA VAL A 286 -20.86 3.39 -2.46
C VAL A 286 -19.79 3.40 -1.36
N THR A 287 -18.55 3.06 -1.69
CA THR A 287 -17.42 3.10 -0.74
C THR A 287 -17.17 4.51 -0.22
N GLU A 288 -17.15 5.48 -1.12
CA GLU A 288 -16.96 6.90 -0.77
C GLU A 288 -18.10 7.42 0.13
N ASP A 289 -19.35 7.06 -0.15
CA ASP A 289 -20.50 7.45 0.69
C ASP A 289 -20.39 6.86 2.11
N ILE A 290 -20.07 5.56 2.23
CA ILE A 290 -19.91 4.90 3.53
C ILE A 290 -18.77 5.56 4.32
N VAL A 291 -17.59 5.75 3.71
CA VAL A 291 -16.43 6.39 4.37
C VAL A 291 -16.78 7.80 4.82
N MET A 292 -17.46 8.58 3.98
CA MET A 292 -17.86 9.95 4.31
C MET A 292 -18.87 10.00 5.46
N ARG A 293 -19.87 9.13 5.49
CA ARG A 293 -20.84 9.06 6.60
C ARG A 293 -20.15 8.66 7.91
N MET A 294 -19.31 7.63 7.87
CA MET A 294 -18.55 7.22 9.06
C MET A 294 -17.61 8.33 9.56
N ALA A 295 -16.98 9.08 8.66
CA ALA A 295 -16.13 10.20 9.01
C ALA A 295 -16.92 11.35 9.67
N ARG A 296 -18.08 11.71 9.13
CA ARG A 296 -18.97 12.72 9.75
C ARG A 296 -19.47 12.29 11.13
N TYR A 297 -19.82 11.01 11.25
CA TYR A 297 -20.21 10.46 12.54
C TYR A 297 -19.05 10.47 13.53
N ALA A 298 -17.84 10.07 13.09
CA ALA A 298 -16.64 10.10 13.93
C ALA A 298 -16.32 11.52 14.42
N ALA A 299 -16.36 12.53 13.57
CA ALA A 299 -16.17 13.93 13.96
C ALA A 299 -17.18 14.37 15.02
N ASN A 300 -18.46 13.99 14.85
CA ASN A 300 -19.51 14.34 15.81
C ASN A 300 -19.33 13.69 17.20
N VAL A 301 -18.94 12.39 17.24
CA VAL A 301 -18.86 11.67 18.52
C VAL A 301 -17.54 11.91 19.24
N THR A 302 -16.45 12.16 18.52
CA THR A 302 -15.13 12.41 19.12
C THR A 302 -14.87 13.88 19.41
N GLY A 303 -15.48 14.78 18.63
CA GLY A 303 -15.20 16.22 18.67
C GLY A 303 -13.83 16.62 18.15
N GLU A 304 -13.09 15.67 17.54
CA GLU A 304 -11.73 15.90 17.04
C GLU A 304 -11.73 16.63 15.68
N ARG A 305 -10.74 17.50 15.49
CA ARG A 305 -10.58 18.27 14.25
C ARG A 305 -9.68 17.57 13.22
N ASN A 306 -8.83 16.66 13.68
CA ASN A 306 -7.93 15.86 12.86
C ASN A 306 -8.40 14.41 12.81
N ALA A 307 -8.07 13.70 11.74
CA ALA A 307 -8.32 12.28 11.66
C ALA A 307 -7.11 11.51 11.17
N VAL A 308 -6.99 10.25 11.64
CA VAL A 308 -6.00 9.29 11.18
C VAL A 308 -6.70 8.03 10.65
N LEU A 309 -6.15 7.44 9.56
CA LEU A 309 -6.73 6.31 8.87
C LEU A 309 -5.76 5.12 8.79
N ALA A 310 -6.27 3.90 9.00
CA ALA A 310 -5.59 2.64 8.72
C ALA A 310 -6.59 1.53 8.34
N GLY A 311 -6.09 0.32 8.11
CA GLY A 311 -6.81 -0.81 7.53
C GLY A 311 -6.72 -0.83 6.01
N GLY A 312 -6.93 -1.98 5.38
CA GLY A 312 -6.73 -2.18 3.94
C GLY A 312 -7.52 -1.22 3.05
N VAL A 313 -8.73 -0.80 3.47
CA VAL A 313 -9.57 0.16 2.71
C VAL A 313 -8.99 1.58 2.75
N ALA A 314 -8.17 1.94 3.75
CA ALA A 314 -7.47 3.23 3.79
C ALA A 314 -6.42 3.40 2.67
N LEU A 315 -6.14 2.34 1.89
CA LEU A 315 -5.38 2.42 0.63
C LEU A 315 -6.22 2.94 -0.55
N ASN A 316 -7.53 3.14 -0.37
CA ASN A 316 -8.40 3.74 -1.40
C ASN A 316 -8.17 5.26 -1.47
N CYS A 317 -7.16 5.64 -2.26
CA CYS A 317 -6.73 7.03 -2.39
C CYS A 317 -7.81 7.96 -2.99
N VAL A 318 -8.80 7.41 -3.70
CA VAL A 318 -9.94 8.18 -4.27
C VAL A 318 -10.88 8.60 -3.14
N ALA A 319 -11.29 7.65 -2.28
CA ALA A 319 -12.10 7.95 -1.10
C ALA A 319 -11.37 8.90 -0.14
N ASN A 320 -10.06 8.71 0.05
CA ASN A 320 -9.23 9.58 0.89
C ASN A 320 -9.15 11.01 0.36
N GLY A 321 -8.96 11.19 -0.96
CA GLY A 321 -8.93 12.50 -1.60
C GLY A 321 -10.27 13.24 -1.45
N LYS A 322 -11.39 12.52 -1.59
CA LYS A 322 -12.73 13.06 -1.34
C LYS A 322 -12.94 13.42 0.13
N LEU A 323 -12.48 12.57 1.05
CA LEU A 323 -12.57 12.83 2.49
C LEU A 323 -11.77 14.08 2.89
N LEU A 324 -10.61 14.30 2.28
CA LEU A 324 -9.81 15.51 2.53
C LEU A 324 -10.53 16.78 2.04
N ARG A 325 -11.13 16.75 0.84
CA ARG A 325 -11.80 17.94 0.25
C ARG A 325 -13.15 18.24 0.88
N ASP A 326 -14.00 17.20 1.04
CA ASP A 326 -15.43 17.34 1.34
C ASP A 326 -15.78 16.85 2.75
N GLY A 327 -14.81 16.35 3.49
CA GLY A 327 -15.00 15.75 4.81
C GLY A 327 -15.05 16.75 5.96
N PRO A 328 -15.32 16.27 7.17
CA PRO A 328 -15.51 17.13 8.36
C PRO A 328 -14.19 17.48 9.06
N PHE A 329 -13.05 16.92 8.66
CA PHE A 329 -11.77 17.10 9.35
C PHE A 329 -10.91 18.16 8.68
N GLU A 330 -10.16 18.91 9.48
CA GLU A 330 -9.22 19.91 8.99
C GLU A 330 -7.96 19.30 8.40
N ARG A 331 -7.48 18.22 9.02
CA ARG A 331 -6.27 17.51 8.57
C ARG A 331 -6.49 16.00 8.63
N LEU A 332 -5.91 15.32 7.64
CA LEU A 332 -5.89 13.86 7.58
C LEU A 332 -4.45 13.35 7.60
N TRP A 333 -4.23 12.27 8.32
CA TRP A 333 -3.00 11.49 8.21
C TRP A 333 -3.35 10.02 7.95
N ILE A 334 -2.69 9.38 6.99
CA ILE A 334 -3.01 8.03 6.56
C ILE A 334 -1.74 7.20 6.67
N GLN A 335 -1.83 6.05 7.37
CA GLN A 335 -0.69 5.13 7.50
C GLN A 335 -0.18 4.70 6.12
N PRO A 336 1.09 4.93 5.74
CA PRO A 336 1.63 4.53 4.45
C PRO A 336 1.54 3.02 4.17
N ALA A 337 1.68 2.19 5.21
CA ALA A 337 1.44 0.75 5.16
C ALA A 337 0.09 0.40 5.81
N ALA A 338 -1.01 1.02 5.33
CA ALA A 338 -2.31 0.94 6.00
C ALA A 338 -2.90 -0.48 6.11
N GLY A 339 -2.50 -1.44 5.27
CA GLY A 339 -2.87 -2.85 5.39
C GLY A 339 -2.15 -3.56 6.56
N ASP A 340 -2.25 -4.88 6.60
CA ASP A 340 -1.76 -5.73 7.72
C ASP A 340 -0.26 -5.58 8.02
N ALA A 341 0.57 -5.26 7.03
CA ALA A 341 1.99 -4.99 7.27
C ALA A 341 2.21 -3.86 8.28
N GLY A 342 1.38 -2.81 8.25
CA GLY A 342 1.41 -1.72 9.23
C GLY A 342 1.02 -2.15 10.64
N GLY A 343 0.33 -3.28 10.77
CA GLY A 343 0.03 -3.91 12.07
C GLY A 343 1.29 -4.20 12.89
N ALA A 344 2.44 -4.49 12.24
CA ALA A 344 3.71 -4.65 12.93
C ALA A 344 4.18 -3.34 13.59
N VAL A 345 4.08 -2.20 12.89
CA VAL A 345 4.38 -0.86 13.43
C VAL A 345 3.40 -0.53 14.56
N GLY A 346 2.11 -0.77 14.31
CA GLY A 346 1.06 -0.52 15.29
C GLY A 346 1.26 -1.33 16.56
N ALA A 347 1.56 -2.62 16.45
CA ALA A 347 1.82 -3.50 17.59
C ALA A 347 3.03 -3.02 18.41
N ALA A 348 4.15 -2.66 17.78
CA ALA A 348 5.33 -2.14 18.48
C ALA A 348 5.03 -0.84 19.23
N LEU A 349 4.36 0.10 18.57
CA LEU A 349 4.01 1.39 19.17
C LEU A 349 2.93 1.25 20.24
N TYR A 350 1.96 0.35 20.07
CA TYR A 350 0.97 0.00 21.09
C TYR A 350 1.66 -0.53 22.36
N GLY A 351 2.61 -1.46 22.17
CA GLY A 351 3.43 -1.96 23.28
C GLY A 351 4.15 -0.84 24.02
N TRP A 352 4.79 0.07 23.28
CA TRP A 352 5.54 1.17 23.87
C TRP A 352 4.64 2.19 24.58
N HIS A 353 3.62 2.71 23.90
CA HIS A 353 2.81 3.80 24.45
C HIS A 353 1.67 3.32 25.36
N GLN A 354 0.89 2.33 24.90
CA GLN A 354 -0.32 1.89 25.59
C GLN A 354 -0.02 0.91 26.72
N VAL A 355 0.85 -0.11 26.47
CA VAL A 355 1.13 -1.14 27.49
C VAL A 355 2.17 -0.66 28.49
N LEU A 356 3.28 -0.12 28.03
CA LEU A 356 4.36 0.38 28.89
C LEU A 356 4.10 1.81 29.43
N GLY A 357 3.07 2.49 28.94
CA GLY A 357 2.69 3.83 29.39
C GLY A 357 3.73 4.91 29.08
N LYS A 358 4.59 4.70 28.10
CA LYS A 358 5.68 5.63 27.76
C LYS A 358 5.14 6.88 27.06
N PRO A 359 5.74 8.07 27.31
CA PRO A 359 5.28 9.30 26.70
C PRO A 359 5.43 9.28 25.17
N ARG A 360 4.58 10.04 24.50
CA ARG A 360 4.66 10.35 23.09
C ARG A 360 4.98 11.82 22.91
N HIS A 361 5.84 12.15 21.96
CA HIS A 361 6.21 13.52 21.63
C HIS A 361 5.88 13.79 20.17
N VAL A 362 5.16 14.85 19.91
CA VAL A 362 4.80 15.32 18.57
C VAL A 362 5.06 16.82 18.47
N ASP A 363 5.42 17.29 17.29
CA ASP A 363 5.62 18.72 16.99
C ASP A 363 4.41 19.38 16.31
N GLY A 364 3.42 18.58 15.93
CA GLY A 364 2.23 19.03 15.23
C GLY A 364 2.38 19.13 13.70
N GLU A 365 3.58 18.93 13.17
CA GLU A 365 3.90 19.12 11.75
C GLU A 365 4.42 17.83 11.10
N HIS A 366 5.38 17.15 11.72
CA HIS A 366 6.06 16.01 11.15
C HIS A 366 5.60 14.69 11.77
N ASP A 367 5.42 13.69 10.94
CA ASP A 367 5.17 12.33 11.41
C ASP A 367 6.48 11.58 11.73
N SER A 368 6.38 10.48 12.48
CA SER A 368 7.53 9.68 12.86
C SER A 368 7.80 8.49 11.92
N MET A 369 7.11 8.41 10.76
CA MET A 369 7.37 7.37 9.75
C MET A 369 8.61 7.67 8.89
N SER A 370 9.21 8.86 9.02
CA SER A 370 10.44 9.24 8.31
C SER A 370 10.34 9.04 6.78
N GLY A 371 9.23 9.47 6.17
CA GLY A 371 8.97 9.27 4.75
C GLY A 371 8.69 7.82 4.36
N ALA A 372 8.40 6.95 5.35
CA ALA A 372 8.29 5.49 5.23
C ALA A 372 9.63 4.79 4.88
N TYR A 373 10.76 5.47 4.93
CA TYR A 373 12.09 4.92 4.60
C TYR A 373 12.69 4.14 5.78
N LEU A 374 12.08 3.00 6.08
CA LEU A 374 12.39 2.18 7.26
C LEU A 374 13.08 0.85 6.93
N GLY A 375 13.11 0.47 5.65
CA GLY A 375 13.67 -0.78 5.15
C GLY A 375 15.18 -0.76 4.87
N PRO A 376 15.72 -1.80 4.21
CA PRO A 376 17.14 -1.96 3.92
C PRO A 376 17.76 -0.82 3.09
N ARG A 377 19.03 -0.57 3.35
CA ARG A 377 19.90 0.34 2.59
C ARG A 377 21.19 -0.37 2.23
N PHE A 378 21.75 0.00 1.09
CA PHE A 378 23.08 -0.38 0.63
C PHE A 378 23.87 0.90 0.40
N SER A 379 25.12 0.97 0.86
CA SER A 379 25.99 2.11 0.62
C SER A 379 26.52 2.09 -0.81
N SER A 380 26.97 3.24 -1.31
CA SER A 380 27.61 3.35 -2.61
C SER A 380 28.81 2.42 -2.77
N ASP A 381 29.60 2.23 -1.69
CA ASP A 381 30.79 1.37 -1.73
C ASP A 381 30.44 -0.11 -1.72
N GLU A 382 29.40 -0.54 -0.98
CA GLU A 382 28.89 -1.92 -1.06
C GLU A 382 28.35 -2.23 -2.47
N ILE A 383 27.63 -1.27 -3.08
CA ILE A 383 27.11 -1.42 -4.44
C ILE A 383 28.25 -1.49 -5.45
N ALA A 384 29.25 -0.59 -5.36
CA ALA A 384 30.40 -0.59 -6.25
C ALA A 384 31.19 -1.90 -6.15
N ALA A 385 31.46 -2.39 -4.93
CA ALA A 385 32.13 -3.66 -4.72
C ALA A 385 31.34 -4.84 -5.32
N TRP A 386 30.01 -4.83 -5.18
CA TRP A 386 29.15 -5.84 -5.79
C TRP A 386 29.16 -5.79 -7.33
N LEU A 387 29.12 -4.58 -7.92
CA LEU A 387 29.22 -4.39 -9.38
C LEU A 387 30.58 -4.86 -9.91
N ASP A 388 31.69 -4.51 -9.24
CA ASP A 388 33.05 -4.91 -9.59
C ASP A 388 33.23 -6.45 -9.52
N GLU A 389 32.70 -7.10 -8.47
CA GLU A 389 32.72 -8.57 -8.30
C GLU A 389 32.03 -9.30 -9.45
N HIS A 390 30.94 -8.72 -9.97
CA HIS A 390 30.16 -9.31 -11.06
C HIS A 390 30.63 -8.86 -12.46
N GLY A 391 31.57 -7.90 -12.52
CA GLY A 391 32.06 -7.35 -13.79
C GLY A 391 31.00 -6.52 -14.53
N TYR A 392 30.10 -5.86 -13.81
CA TYR A 392 29.08 -4.99 -14.37
C TYR A 392 29.62 -3.56 -14.51
N PRO A 393 29.76 -3.03 -15.73
CA PRO A 393 30.28 -1.67 -15.95
C PRO A 393 29.28 -0.62 -15.46
N TYR A 394 29.82 0.42 -14.85
CA TYR A 394 29.07 1.56 -14.35
C TYR A 394 29.89 2.86 -14.35
N GLU A 395 29.20 3.99 -14.34
CA GLU A 395 29.77 5.31 -14.15
C GLU A 395 29.43 5.82 -12.74
N ARG A 396 30.38 6.39 -12.01
CA ARG A 396 30.10 7.06 -10.72
C ARG A 396 29.74 8.51 -10.96
N CYS A 397 28.56 8.89 -10.43
CA CYS A 397 27.99 10.23 -10.51
C CYS A 397 27.40 10.61 -9.16
N THR A 398 27.85 11.69 -8.54
CA THR A 398 27.46 12.07 -7.17
C THR A 398 26.69 13.39 -7.13
N GLY A 399 25.90 13.60 -6.07
CA GLY A 399 25.23 14.86 -5.76
C GLY A 399 24.44 15.46 -6.92
N SER A 400 24.66 16.75 -7.20
CA SER A 400 23.95 17.48 -8.25
C SER A 400 24.27 17.02 -9.68
N GLU A 401 25.43 16.40 -9.91
CA GLU A 401 25.78 15.81 -11.21
C GLU A 401 24.89 14.61 -11.49
N ARG A 402 24.71 13.70 -10.52
CA ARG A 402 23.80 12.57 -10.62
C ARG A 402 22.37 13.03 -10.90
N ALA A 403 21.89 14.02 -10.14
CA ALA A 403 20.55 14.55 -10.32
C ALA A 403 20.32 15.10 -11.74
N ARG A 404 21.28 15.87 -12.28
CA ARG A 404 21.22 16.40 -13.65
C ARG A 404 21.32 15.29 -14.72
N ASN A 405 22.16 14.27 -14.50
CA ASN A 405 22.26 13.13 -15.42
C ASN A 405 20.92 12.41 -15.51
N VAL A 406 20.34 12.02 -14.36
CA VAL A 406 19.03 11.34 -14.30
C VAL A 406 17.93 12.20 -14.91
N ALA A 407 17.83 13.48 -14.56
CA ALA A 407 16.85 14.41 -15.11
C ALA A 407 16.98 14.56 -16.64
N SER A 408 18.20 14.64 -17.15
CA SER A 408 18.47 14.71 -18.60
C SER A 408 18.03 13.44 -19.32
N ARG A 409 18.24 12.27 -18.72
CA ARG A 409 17.77 10.98 -19.25
C ARG A 409 16.24 10.93 -19.32
N ILE A 410 15.56 11.29 -18.21
CA ILE A 410 14.09 11.37 -18.17
C ILE A 410 13.58 12.34 -19.27
N ALA A 411 14.18 13.52 -19.40
CA ALA A 411 13.76 14.55 -20.36
C ALA A 411 13.92 14.13 -21.83
N ARG A 412 14.81 13.18 -22.12
CA ARG A 412 14.96 12.58 -23.47
C ARG A 412 13.95 11.45 -23.74
N GLY A 413 13.18 11.05 -22.73
CA GLY A 413 12.18 9.99 -22.84
C GLY A 413 12.68 8.62 -22.37
N ASP A 414 13.82 8.54 -21.72
CA ASP A 414 14.33 7.31 -21.11
C ASP A 414 13.47 6.94 -19.89
N VAL A 415 13.38 5.65 -19.59
CA VAL A 415 12.72 5.12 -18.38
C VAL A 415 13.78 4.68 -17.40
N VAL A 416 13.91 5.40 -16.30
CA VAL A 416 15.03 5.26 -15.36
C VAL A 416 14.62 4.41 -14.15
N GLY A 417 15.35 3.30 -13.90
CA GLY A 417 15.25 2.56 -12.64
C GLY A 417 16.12 3.21 -11.56
N VAL A 418 15.56 3.46 -10.38
CA VAL A 418 16.29 4.11 -9.27
C VAL A 418 16.19 3.27 -8.01
N MET A 419 17.33 2.91 -7.45
CA MET A 419 17.50 2.31 -6.14
C MET A 419 18.48 3.18 -5.33
N GLN A 420 17.97 3.85 -4.30
CA GLN A 420 18.73 4.77 -3.46
C GLN A 420 18.21 4.78 -2.03
N GLY A 421 19.02 5.19 -1.07
CA GLY A 421 18.63 5.34 0.33
C GLY A 421 17.99 4.09 0.94
N ARG A 422 17.26 4.27 2.03
CA ARG A 422 16.51 3.20 2.68
C ARG A 422 15.24 2.86 1.90
N MET A 423 14.94 1.57 1.79
CA MET A 423 13.71 1.09 1.14
C MET A 423 12.45 1.57 1.88
N GLU A 424 11.39 1.82 1.14
CA GLU A 424 10.07 2.17 1.65
C GLU A 424 9.41 0.99 2.38
N PHE A 425 8.76 1.27 3.52
CA PHE A 425 7.86 0.36 4.22
C PHE A 425 6.41 0.62 3.79
N GLY A 426 5.79 -0.36 3.14
CA GLY A 426 4.44 -0.25 2.60
C GLY A 426 4.35 -0.62 1.12
N PRO A 427 3.14 -0.51 0.51
CA PRO A 427 2.88 -1.00 -0.84
C PRO A 427 3.31 -0.02 -1.95
N ARG A 428 3.79 1.18 -1.60
CA ARG A 428 4.13 2.23 -2.57
C ARG A 428 5.64 2.44 -2.65
N ALA A 429 6.14 2.65 -3.87
CA ALA A 429 7.46 3.21 -4.08
C ALA A 429 7.39 4.74 -4.03
N LEU A 430 8.26 5.35 -3.24
CA LEU A 430 8.22 6.78 -2.91
C LEU A 430 9.51 7.50 -3.33
N GLY A 431 10.26 6.94 -4.29
CA GLY A 431 11.47 7.53 -4.85
C GLY A 431 12.75 6.76 -4.54
N HIS A 432 12.72 5.76 -3.64
CA HIS A 432 13.91 4.99 -3.28
C HIS A 432 13.99 3.62 -3.96
N ARG A 433 12.86 3.01 -4.33
CA ARG A 433 12.78 1.78 -5.14
C ARG A 433 11.79 2.02 -6.26
N SER A 434 12.15 2.91 -7.19
CA SER A 434 11.26 3.56 -8.14
C SER A 434 11.70 3.39 -9.59
N ILE A 435 10.73 3.42 -10.48
CA ILE A 435 10.92 3.63 -11.92
C ILE A 435 10.35 5.00 -12.25
N LEU A 436 11.18 5.84 -12.86
CA LEU A 436 10.88 7.23 -13.20
C LEU A 436 10.70 7.40 -14.71
N GLY A 437 9.86 8.36 -15.12
CA GLY A 437 9.63 8.70 -16.52
C GLY A 437 9.11 10.12 -16.71
N ASP A 438 9.07 10.57 -17.96
CA ASP A 438 8.59 11.90 -18.33
C ASP A 438 7.05 11.96 -18.38
N PRO A 439 6.37 12.75 -17.52
CA PRO A 439 4.91 12.84 -17.51
C PRO A 439 4.35 13.60 -18.72
N ARG A 440 5.16 14.39 -19.42
CA ARG A 440 4.78 15.22 -20.58
C ARG A 440 4.63 14.41 -21.86
N SER A 441 5.23 13.21 -21.92
CA SER A 441 5.21 12.35 -23.11
C SER A 441 3.91 11.57 -23.20
N PRO A 442 3.10 11.74 -24.27
CA PRO A 442 1.88 10.96 -24.47
C PRO A 442 2.14 9.45 -24.64
N ALA A 443 3.30 9.06 -25.14
CA ALA A 443 3.67 7.66 -25.34
C ALA A 443 4.17 6.98 -24.06
N MET A 444 4.58 7.75 -23.04
CA MET A 444 5.27 7.21 -21.85
C MET A 444 4.40 6.22 -21.09
N GLN A 445 3.10 6.47 -20.96
CA GLN A 445 2.20 5.56 -20.28
C GLN A 445 2.15 4.18 -20.96
N SER A 446 2.01 4.12 -22.27
CA SER A 446 2.03 2.87 -23.04
C SER A 446 3.38 2.19 -22.93
N THR A 447 4.48 2.93 -23.10
CA THR A 447 5.84 2.39 -22.98
C THR A 447 6.05 1.73 -21.63
N MET A 448 5.78 2.43 -20.54
CA MET A 448 6.00 1.89 -19.19
C MET A 448 5.06 0.72 -18.87
N ASN A 449 3.79 0.73 -19.30
CA ASN A 449 2.89 -0.39 -19.03
C ASN A 449 3.24 -1.63 -19.82
N LEU A 450 3.56 -1.50 -21.10
CA LEU A 450 3.76 -2.65 -22.00
C LEU A 450 5.19 -3.20 -21.98
N LYS A 451 6.20 -2.32 -21.88
CA LYS A 451 7.61 -2.67 -22.04
C LYS A 451 8.38 -2.82 -20.72
N ILE A 452 7.83 -2.27 -19.63
CA ILE A 452 8.47 -2.31 -18.32
C ILE A 452 7.63 -3.13 -17.34
N LYS A 453 6.34 -2.78 -17.21
CA LYS A 453 5.46 -3.40 -16.19
C LYS A 453 4.79 -4.69 -16.69
N TYR A 454 4.72 -4.92 -17.98
CA TYR A 454 4.02 -6.07 -18.58
C TYR A 454 2.61 -6.27 -18.03
N ARG A 455 1.83 -5.18 -17.98
CA ARG A 455 0.51 -5.16 -17.36
C ARG A 455 -0.53 -4.44 -18.23
N GLU A 456 -1.76 -4.43 -17.76
CA GLU A 456 -2.90 -3.79 -18.40
C GLU A 456 -2.65 -2.28 -18.61
N SER A 457 -2.95 -1.78 -19.81
CA SER A 457 -2.66 -0.41 -20.23
C SER A 457 -3.55 0.65 -19.59
N PHE A 458 -4.71 0.29 -19.02
CA PHE A 458 -5.67 1.25 -18.47
C PHE A 458 -5.21 1.93 -17.17
N ARG A 459 -4.15 1.44 -16.52
CA ARG A 459 -3.66 2.00 -15.27
C ARG A 459 -2.87 3.28 -15.49
N PRO A 460 -3.24 4.40 -14.83
CA PRO A 460 -2.41 5.60 -14.82
C PRO A 460 -1.15 5.38 -13.99
N PHE A 461 -0.15 6.21 -14.20
CA PHE A 461 1.01 6.31 -13.33
C PHE A 461 0.82 7.44 -12.32
N ALA A 462 1.47 7.31 -11.16
CA ALA A 462 1.43 8.33 -10.12
C ALA A 462 2.49 9.41 -10.42
N PRO A 463 2.15 10.70 -10.26
CA PRO A 463 3.12 11.78 -10.24
C PRO A 463 3.84 11.86 -8.89
N ALA A 464 5.12 12.20 -8.92
CA ALA A 464 5.86 12.78 -7.81
C ALA A 464 6.18 14.23 -8.17
N VAL A 465 5.85 15.18 -7.29
CA VAL A 465 5.96 16.63 -7.50
C VAL A 465 6.72 17.26 -6.35
N LEU A 466 7.49 18.32 -6.62
CA LEU A 466 8.04 19.17 -5.57
C LEU A 466 6.91 19.74 -4.70
N GLU A 467 6.98 19.57 -3.37
CA GLU A 467 5.89 19.97 -2.47
C GLU A 467 5.53 21.44 -2.61
N GLU A 468 6.53 22.30 -2.72
CA GLU A 468 6.40 23.74 -2.92
C GLU A 468 5.77 24.14 -4.27
N GLN A 469 5.64 23.21 -5.22
CA GLN A 469 5.03 23.41 -6.52
C GLN A 469 3.69 22.66 -6.68
N ALA A 470 3.32 21.81 -5.71
CA ALA A 470 2.18 20.90 -5.83
C ALA A 470 0.86 21.61 -6.16
N SER A 471 0.57 22.71 -5.47
CA SER A 471 -0.64 23.50 -5.69
C SER A 471 -0.71 24.26 -7.03
N LYS A 472 0.41 24.37 -7.74
CA LYS A 472 0.43 24.96 -9.10
C LYS A 472 0.07 23.93 -10.18
N VAL A 473 0.19 22.63 -9.85
CA VAL A 473 -0.07 21.53 -10.80
C VAL A 473 -1.39 20.83 -10.48
N PHE A 474 -1.69 20.65 -9.20
CA PHE A 474 -2.85 19.90 -8.72
C PHE A 474 -3.79 20.76 -7.88
N GLU A 475 -5.07 20.37 -7.87
CA GLU A 475 -6.12 20.96 -7.04
C GLU A 475 -5.97 20.50 -5.58
N ILE A 476 -4.91 20.98 -4.93
CA ILE A 476 -4.59 20.77 -3.53
C ILE A 476 -4.25 22.10 -2.88
N GLU A 477 -4.66 22.30 -1.64
CA GLU A 477 -4.34 23.53 -0.91
C GLU A 477 -2.83 23.65 -0.68
N PRO A 478 -2.26 24.87 -0.77
CA PRO A 478 -0.85 25.08 -0.48
C PRO A 478 -0.46 24.56 0.92
N GLY A 479 0.64 23.81 1.00
CA GLY A 479 1.16 23.27 2.25
C GLY A 479 0.45 22.00 2.76
N VAL A 480 -0.52 21.44 2.02
CA VAL A 480 -1.11 20.13 2.33
C VAL A 480 -0.18 19.03 1.79
N PRO A 481 0.44 18.23 2.67
CA PRO A 481 1.37 17.19 2.23
C PRO A 481 0.63 15.93 1.73
N SER A 482 1.23 15.25 0.76
CA SER A 482 0.81 13.93 0.29
C SER A 482 2.05 13.03 0.07
N PRO A 483 2.89 12.79 1.08
CA PRO A 483 4.17 12.11 0.87
C PRO A 483 4.04 10.64 0.49
N TYR A 484 2.89 9.99 0.79
CA TYR A 484 2.72 8.54 0.75
C TYR A 484 1.86 8.03 -0.41
N MET A 485 1.52 8.84 -1.43
CA MET A 485 0.66 8.44 -2.56
C MET A 485 -0.71 7.90 -2.13
N LEU A 486 -1.30 8.45 -1.08
CA LEU A 486 -2.59 8.00 -0.54
C LEU A 486 -3.74 8.98 -0.76
N LEU A 487 -3.51 10.03 -1.55
CA LEU A 487 -4.50 11.03 -1.92
C LEU A 487 -4.60 11.14 -3.45
N VAL A 488 -5.82 11.37 -3.93
CA VAL A 488 -6.09 11.74 -5.32
C VAL A 488 -6.53 13.20 -5.36
N ALA A 489 -5.90 13.96 -6.26
CA ALA A 489 -6.26 15.36 -6.55
C ALA A 489 -6.49 15.56 -8.06
N GLY A 490 -7.30 16.54 -8.43
CA GLY A 490 -7.47 16.95 -9.82
C GLY A 490 -6.20 17.63 -10.37
N VAL A 491 -5.91 17.45 -11.64
CA VAL A 491 -4.96 18.30 -12.35
C VAL A 491 -5.64 19.66 -12.57
N ARG A 492 -4.92 20.76 -12.34
CA ARG A 492 -5.49 22.12 -12.47
C ARG A 492 -6.05 22.39 -13.86
N ASP A 493 -7.12 23.16 -13.94
CA ASP A 493 -7.84 23.47 -15.18
C ASP A 493 -6.92 24.08 -16.25
N GLU A 494 -5.95 24.92 -15.83
CA GLU A 494 -5.01 25.58 -16.74
C GLU A 494 -4.08 24.60 -17.48
N LEU A 495 -3.91 23.40 -16.93
CA LEU A 495 -3.10 22.33 -17.51
C LEU A 495 -3.94 21.32 -18.30
N ARG A 496 -5.27 21.39 -18.22
CA ARG A 496 -6.18 20.48 -18.92
C ARG A 496 -6.28 20.84 -20.40
N VAL A 497 -6.41 19.82 -21.21
CA VAL A 497 -6.67 19.91 -22.64
C VAL A 497 -8.04 19.27 -22.90
N ALA A 498 -8.92 19.99 -23.58
CA ALA A 498 -10.23 19.45 -23.95
C ALA A 498 -10.03 18.26 -24.91
N PRO A 499 -10.73 17.13 -24.70
CA PRO A 499 -10.66 16.01 -25.62
C PRO A 499 -11.21 16.39 -26.99
N ALA A 500 -10.62 15.83 -28.04
CA ALA A 500 -10.96 16.16 -29.43
C ALA A 500 -12.42 15.81 -29.80
N GLU A 501 -13.01 14.78 -29.14
CA GLU A 501 -14.41 14.37 -29.30
C GLU A 501 -15.02 13.95 -27.96
N PRO A 502 -15.82 14.83 -27.29
CA PRO A 502 -16.32 14.55 -25.94
C PRO A 502 -17.40 13.46 -25.83
N GLU A 503 -18.04 13.04 -26.90
CA GLU A 503 -19.30 12.29 -26.82
C GLU A 503 -19.27 10.84 -27.30
N ARG A 504 -18.23 10.37 -27.98
CA ARG A 504 -18.14 8.97 -28.43
C ARG A 504 -17.21 8.16 -27.54
N ARG A 505 -17.79 7.44 -26.59
CA ARG A 505 -17.08 6.42 -25.82
C ARG A 505 -16.81 5.20 -26.72
N ASP A 506 -15.57 5.10 -27.21
CA ASP A 506 -15.10 3.90 -27.95
C ASP A 506 -15.10 2.71 -26.97
N PRO A 507 -15.58 1.53 -27.36
CA PRO A 507 -15.49 0.34 -26.51
C PRO A 507 -14.04 -0.11 -26.23
N ASP A 508 -13.06 0.37 -26.96
CA ASP A 508 -11.64 0.07 -26.69
C ASP A 508 -11.08 1.04 -25.62
N LEU A 509 -10.92 0.52 -24.40
CA LEU A 509 -10.32 1.24 -23.27
C LEU A 509 -8.95 1.85 -23.58
N ARG A 510 -8.17 1.23 -24.48
CA ARG A 510 -6.83 1.71 -24.86
C ARG A 510 -6.87 3.07 -25.55
N LYS A 511 -7.92 3.36 -26.29
CA LYS A 511 -8.10 4.66 -26.94
C LYS A 511 -8.33 5.77 -25.91
N TRP A 512 -9.10 5.49 -24.85
CA TRP A 512 -9.34 6.47 -23.79
C TRP A 512 -8.09 6.74 -22.97
N VAL A 513 -7.33 5.69 -22.67
CA VAL A 513 -6.09 5.80 -21.90
C VAL A 513 -5.06 6.67 -22.64
N ASN A 514 -4.97 6.53 -23.97
CA ASN A 514 -3.97 7.22 -24.80
C ASN A 514 -4.40 8.63 -25.24
N GLU A 515 -5.60 9.06 -24.89
CA GLU A 515 -6.09 10.40 -25.22
C GLU A 515 -5.39 11.45 -24.36
N VAL A 516 -4.86 12.50 -25.00
CA VAL A 516 -4.19 13.60 -24.31
C VAL A 516 -5.23 14.51 -23.65
N ARG A 517 -5.25 14.55 -22.31
CA ARG A 517 -6.20 15.32 -21.49
C ARG A 517 -5.55 16.48 -20.75
N SER A 518 -4.24 16.53 -20.71
CA SER A 518 -3.49 17.59 -20.05
C SER A 518 -2.11 17.76 -20.68
N THR A 519 -1.37 18.75 -20.24
CA THR A 519 0.05 18.93 -20.55
C THR A 519 0.93 17.85 -19.89
N LEU A 520 0.35 17.03 -18.99
CA LEU A 520 0.98 15.90 -18.30
C LEU A 520 0.20 14.59 -18.57
N PRO A 521 0.10 14.16 -19.84
CA PRO A 521 -0.83 13.09 -20.25
C PRO A 521 -0.54 11.74 -19.58
N ALA A 522 0.71 11.43 -19.29
CA ALA A 522 1.08 10.13 -18.75
C ALA A 522 0.68 9.90 -17.29
N ILE A 523 0.31 10.97 -16.56
CA ILE A 523 -0.12 10.88 -15.15
C ILE A 523 -1.58 11.31 -14.94
N THR A 524 -2.25 11.81 -15.97
CA THR A 524 -3.61 12.31 -15.88
C THR A 524 -4.60 11.22 -16.24
N HIS A 525 -5.44 10.86 -15.29
CA HIS A 525 -6.49 9.85 -15.49
C HIS A 525 -7.65 10.39 -16.35
N VAL A 526 -8.58 9.52 -16.77
CA VAL A 526 -9.71 9.89 -17.65
C VAL A 526 -10.69 10.91 -17.04
N ASP A 527 -10.68 11.06 -15.74
CA ASP A 527 -11.44 12.03 -14.95
C ASP A 527 -10.63 13.27 -14.53
N TYR A 528 -9.47 13.49 -15.16
CA TYR A 528 -8.49 14.53 -14.82
C TYR A 528 -7.87 14.42 -13.42
N SER A 529 -8.02 13.30 -12.76
CA SER A 529 -7.40 13.06 -11.46
C SER A 529 -5.98 12.45 -11.58
N ALA A 530 -5.20 12.58 -10.50
CA ALA A 530 -3.90 11.92 -10.33
C ALA A 530 -3.70 11.51 -8.87
N ARG A 531 -3.02 10.37 -8.64
CA ARG A 531 -2.62 9.92 -7.31
C ARG A 531 -1.29 10.55 -6.94
N LEU A 532 -1.36 11.60 -6.14
CA LEU A 532 -0.27 12.53 -5.87
C LEU A 532 0.73 12.04 -4.84
N GLN A 533 2.03 12.22 -5.13
CA GLN A 533 3.11 12.25 -4.13
C GLN A 533 3.73 13.63 -4.08
N THR A 534 3.78 14.28 -2.90
CA THR A 534 4.63 15.45 -2.66
C THR A 534 6.01 15.01 -2.14
N VAL A 535 7.07 15.66 -2.59
CA VAL A 535 8.45 15.34 -2.25
C VAL A 535 9.14 16.57 -1.67
N THR A 536 9.74 16.43 -0.48
CA THR A 536 10.49 17.48 0.20
C THR A 536 11.98 17.16 0.27
N ALA A 537 12.82 18.18 0.27
CA ALA A 537 14.26 18.01 0.49
C ALA A 537 14.59 17.50 1.90
N ALA A 538 13.71 17.72 2.88
CA ALA A 538 13.90 17.27 4.26
C ALA A 538 13.78 15.75 4.41
N THR A 539 12.81 15.12 3.71
CA THR A 539 12.55 13.68 3.83
C THR A 539 13.26 12.83 2.80
N SER A 540 13.47 13.34 1.58
CA SER A 540 14.12 12.63 0.48
C SER A 540 14.94 13.59 -0.39
N PRO A 541 16.10 14.07 0.09
CA PRO A 541 16.91 15.07 -0.60
C PRO A 541 17.41 14.60 -1.98
N GLU A 542 17.74 13.32 -2.12
CA GLU A 542 18.20 12.76 -3.39
C GLU A 542 17.08 12.72 -4.44
N PHE A 543 15.88 12.33 -4.06
CA PHE A 543 14.74 12.31 -4.98
C PHE A 543 14.25 13.72 -5.31
N HIS A 544 14.21 14.60 -4.30
CA HIS A 544 13.89 16.01 -4.50
C HIS A 544 14.82 16.66 -5.53
N SER A 545 16.15 16.45 -5.40
CA SER A 545 17.12 17.03 -6.33
C SER A 545 17.00 16.51 -7.77
N ILE A 546 16.54 15.27 -7.97
CA ILE A 546 16.24 14.74 -9.31
C ILE A 546 15.05 15.51 -9.93
N ILE A 547 13.97 15.71 -9.17
CA ILE A 547 12.78 16.43 -9.66
C ILE A 547 13.09 17.91 -9.88
N GLU A 548 13.85 18.53 -8.98
CA GLU A 548 14.31 19.91 -9.12
C GLU A 548 15.18 20.11 -10.37
N ALA A 549 16.12 19.20 -10.63
CA ALA A 549 16.94 19.23 -11.84
C ALA A 549 16.09 19.03 -13.11
N PHE A 550 15.05 18.20 -13.04
CA PHE A 550 14.13 18.01 -14.14
C PHE A 550 13.28 19.28 -14.38
N ASP A 551 12.82 19.94 -13.32
CA ASP A 551 12.12 21.22 -13.41
C ASP A 551 13.00 22.33 -14.02
N GLN A 552 14.23 22.47 -13.54
CA GLN A 552 15.20 23.43 -14.10
C GLN A 552 15.45 23.21 -15.60
N LEU A 553 15.48 21.96 -16.05
CA LEU A 553 15.73 21.60 -17.45
C LEU A 553 14.50 21.79 -18.34
N THR A 554 13.30 21.57 -17.80
CA THR A 554 12.08 21.38 -18.62
C THR A 554 10.94 22.35 -18.27
N GLY A 555 11.00 23.04 -17.15
CA GLY A 555 9.90 23.82 -16.57
C GLY A 555 8.77 22.97 -16.01
N CYS A 556 9.02 21.68 -15.74
CA CYS A 556 8.02 20.75 -15.23
C CYS A 556 8.46 20.18 -13.86
N PRO A 557 7.82 20.56 -12.74
CA PRO A 557 8.22 20.12 -11.39
C PRO A 557 7.69 18.72 -11.05
N VAL A 558 7.41 17.89 -12.05
CA VAL A 558 6.74 16.58 -11.89
C VAL A 558 7.49 15.51 -12.65
N VAL A 559 7.66 14.33 -12.05
CA VAL A 559 8.08 13.11 -12.74
C VAL A 559 7.06 11.99 -12.52
N ILE A 560 6.98 11.02 -13.41
CA ILE A 560 6.29 9.75 -13.13
C ILE A 560 7.07 9.00 -12.06
N ASN A 561 6.35 8.47 -11.05
CA ASN A 561 6.91 7.56 -10.07
C ASN A 561 6.06 6.28 -9.96
N THR A 562 6.67 5.13 -10.20
CA THR A 562 6.05 3.82 -10.00
C THR A 562 7.02 2.84 -9.36
N SER A 563 6.49 1.78 -8.72
CA SER A 563 7.30 0.77 -8.03
C SER A 563 8.34 0.12 -8.95
N PHE A 564 9.53 -0.14 -8.42
CA PHE A 564 10.57 -0.84 -9.16
C PHE A 564 10.33 -2.36 -9.07
N ASN A 565 9.58 -2.89 -10.00
CA ASN A 565 9.24 -4.30 -10.17
C ASN A 565 8.55 -4.53 -11.52
N VAL A 566 8.43 -5.77 -11.94
CA VAL A 566 7.49 -6.19 -12.99
C VAL A 566 6.16 -6.66 -12.39
N ARG A 567 5.18 -7.04 -13.24
CA ARG A 567 3.89 -7.57 -12.79
C ARG A 567 4.06 -8.83 -11.94
N GLY A 568 3.39 -8.89 -10.78
CA GLY A 568 3.44 -10.02 -9.85
C GLY A 568 4.67 -10.05 -8.94
N GLU A 569 5.72 -9.33 -9.28
CA GLU A 569 6.95 -9.25 -8.49
C GLU A 569 6.77 -8.32 -7.28
N PRO A 570 7.31 -8.65 -6.07
CA PRO A 570 7.52 -7.68 -4.99
C PRO A 570 8.47 -6.56 -5.44
N ILE A 571 8.37 -5.37 -4.86
CA ILE A 571 9.32 -4.27 -5.12
C ILE A 571 10.74 -4.78 -4.84
N VAL A 572 11.72 -4.43 -5.70
CA VAL A 572 13.13 -4.83 -5.55
C VAL A 572 13.69 -4.40 -4.20
N CYS A 573 14.49 -5.25 -3.57
CA CYS A 573 15.09 -5.00 -2.28
C CYS A 573 16.60 -4.78 -2.38
N THR A 574 17.29 -5.68 -3.09
CA THR A 574 18.75 -5.74 -3.20
C THR A 574 19.24 -5.19 -4.55
N PRO A 575 20.55 -4.87 -4.68
CA PRO A 575 21.16 -4.55 -5.97
C PRO A 575 20.95 -5.64 -7.03
N ASP A 576 21.02 -6.93 -6.63
CA ASP A 576 20.76 -8.08 -7.52
C ASP A 576 19.31 -8.08 -8.04
N ASP A 577 18.31 -7.84 -7.16
CA ASP A 577 16.91 -7.71 -7.60
C ASP A 577 16.74 -6.58 -8.61
N ALA A 578 17.35 -5.41 -8.33
CA ALA A 578 17.28 -4.23 -9.18
C ALA A 578 17.94 -4.48 -10.55
N TYR A 579 19.13 -5.07 -10.55
CA TYR A 579 19.85 -5.41 -11.78
C TYR A 579 19.08 -6.44 -12.62
N ARG A 580 18.55 -7.47 -12.00
CA ARG A 580 17.76 -8.51 -12.65
C ARG A 580 16.49 -7.94 -13.29
N CYS A 581 15.74 -7.10 -12.56
CA CYS A 581 14.57 -6.41 -13.09
C CYS A 581 14.93 -5.44 -14.23
N PHE A 582 16.07 -4.72 -14.11
CA PHE A 582 16.60 -3.85 -15.16
C PHE A 582 16.91 -4.63 -16.44
N MET A 583 17.63 -5.74 -16.37
CA MET A 583 18.01 -6.53 -17.53
C MET A 583 16.82 -7.21 -18.22
N ARG A 584 15.78 -7.57 -17.47
CA ARG A 584 14.53 -8.21 -17.95
C ARG A 584 13.55 -7.26 -18.65
N THR A 585 13.75 -5.94 -18.56
CA THR A 585 12.82 -4.92 -19.07
C THR A 585 13.49 -3.98 -20.07
N GLU A 586 12.74 -3.06 -20.67
CA GLU A 586 13.31 -2.02 -21.55
C GLU A 586 13.71 -0.73 -20.78
N MET A 587 13.93 -0.81 -19.47
CA MET A 587 14.50 0.32 -18.73
C MET A 587 15.92 0.62 -19.18
N ASP A 588 16.30 1.89 -19.23
CA ASP A 588 17.66 2.39 -19.39
C ASP A 588 17.70 3.87 -19.01
N PRO A 589 18.54 4.28 -18.03
CA PRO A 589 19.53 3.50 -17.28
C PRO A 589 18.98 2.89 -15.96
N LEU A 590 19.85 2.16 -15.26
CA LEU A 590 19.71 1.79 -13.85
C LEU A 590 20.61 2.66 -12.98
N VAL A 591 20.04 3.25 -11.93
CA VAL A 591 20.76 4.05 -10.93
C VAL A 591 20.74 3.28 -9.61
N LEU A 592 21.91 2.90 -9.11
CA LEU A 592 22.14 2.25 -7.82
C LEU A 592 22.99 3.18 -6.95
N GLU A 593 22.37 3.94 -6.04
CA GLU A 593 22.98 5.05 -5.31
C GLU A 593 23.68 6.04 -6.28
N ASP A 594 25.00 6.12 -6.27
CA ASP A 594 25.80 6.97 -7.16
C ASP A 594 26.39 6.22 -8.39
N CYS A 595 26.05 4.95 -8.57
CA CYS A 595 26.44 4.14 -9.72
C CYS A 595 25.35 4.16 -10.79
N ILE A 596 25.67 4.57 -12.01
CA ILE A 596 24.76 4.60 -13.16
C ILE A 596 25.20 3.54 -14.17
N LEU A 597 24.30 2.63 -14.52
CA LEU A 597 24.53 1.55 -15.47
C LEU A 597 23.74 1.81 -16.75
N THR A 598 24.40 1.78 -17.89
CA THR A 598 23.77 1.84 -19.22
C THR A 598 23.54 0.42 -19.73
N LYS A 599 22.37 0.09 -20.23
CA LYS A 599 22.01 -1.28 -20.60
C LYS A 599 22.89 -1.84 -21.72
N SER A 600 23.19 -1.06 -22.75
CA SER A 600 24.00 -1.49 -23.89
C SER A 600 25.47 -1.81 -23.52
N GLU A 601 25.92 -1.40 -22.36
CA GLU A 601 27.27 -1.66 -21.86
C GLU A 601 27.33 -2.93 -20.99
N GLN A 602 26.17 -3.47 -20.59
CA GLN A 602 26.13 -4.64 -19.71
C GLN A 602 26.43 -5.92 -20.47
N PRO A 603 27.06 -6.91 -19.78
CA PRO A 603 27.27 -8.23 -20.37
C PRO A 603 25.95 -8.91 -20.71
N GLU A 604 26.00 -9.87 -21.61
CA GLU A 604 24.82 -10.66 -21.98
C GLU A 604 24.21 -11.33 -20.74
N PHE A 605 22.93 -11.05 -20.49
CA PHE A 605 22.22 -11.57 -19.33
C PHE A 605 21.53 -12.88 -19.68
N ALA A 606 22.14 -14.00 -19.26
CA ALA A 606 21.56 -15.32 -19.39
C ALA A 606 20.51 -15.54 -18.29
N ASP A 607 19.24 -15.31 -18.60
CA ASP A 607 18.13 -15.65 -17.71
C ASP A 607 17.78 -17.14 -17.83
N ALA A 608 17.85 -17.90 -16.74
CA ALA A 608 17.56 -19.33 -16.74
C ALA A 608 16.03 -19.55 -16.75
N GLY A 609 15.42 -19.53 -17.93
CA GLY A 609 14.00 -19.87 -18.11
C GLY A 609 13.07 -18.71 -18.51
N ASN A 610 11.78 -19.00 -18.55
CA ASN A 610 10.75 -17.98 -18.85
C ASN A 610 10.41 -17.19 -17.56
N TRP A 611 11.17 -16.14 -17.28
CA TRP A 611 11.02 -15.29 -16.11
C TRP A 611 9.60 -14.69 -15.96
N GLN A 612 8.85 -14.54 -17.05
CA GLN A 612 7.47 -14.03 -17.01
C GLN A 612 6.51 -14.97 -16.27
N THR A 613 6.90 -16.24 -16.07
CA THR A 613 6.13 -17.23 -15.30
C THR A 613 6.66 -17.44 -13.89
N GLU A 614 7.75 -16.76 -13.51
CA GLU A 614 8.36 -16.85 -12.17
C GLU A 614 7.42 -16.30 -11.07
N PHE A 615 6.70 -15.24 -11.39
CA PHE A 615 5.77 -14.59 -10.47
C PHE A 615 4.31 -14.90 -10.82
N ALA A 616 3.52 -15.25 -9.79
CA ALA A 616 2.09 -15.44 -9.99
C ALA A 616 1.42 -14.11 -10.37
N LEU A 617 0.56 -14.14 -11.40
CA LEU A 617 -0.20 -12.97 -11.82
C LEU A 617 -1.17 -12.52 -10.70
N ASP A 618 -1.25 -11.22 -10.49
CA ASP A 618 -2.10 -10.55 -9.50
C ASP A 618 -3.39 -9.98 -10.12
#